data_28b18f04d8e122d7c2db5b8ce9ee7c21
#
_entry.id   28b18f04d8e122d7c2db5b8ce9ee7c21
#
_cell.length_a   1.000
_cell.length_b   1.000
_cell.length_c   1.000
_cell.angle_alpha   90.00
_cell.angle_beta   90.00
_cell.angle_gamma   90.00
#
_symmetry.space_group_name_H-M   'P 1'
#
loop_
_entity.id
_entity.type
_entity.pdbx_description
1 polymer ?
#
loop_
_entity_poly.entity_id
_entity_poly.type
_entity_poly.pdbx_seq_one_letter_code
_entity_poly.pdbx_strand_id
1 'polypeptide(L)'
;MDRNQLAKMIDHTLLKPEATDSDVIALCAEAAELGTFSVCVSPTFVSLAAANVSNGVKVATVCGFPSGKHEAEIKASEAKLSVSQGAHEVDMVIDVGRAIMGDWDYLEAEVSAVRKATSGALLKVILETAALTDEQIAKACQRCESAGADFVKTATGFHPAGGADVRAIKIMHETVGSKL
;
A
#
# COMPACT_ATOMS: atom_id res chain seq x y z
N MET A 1 23.15 -2.83 -9.09
CA MET A 1 22.51 -2.58 -7.77
C MET A 1 23.14 -3.52 -6.76
N ASP A 2 23.69 -3.03 -5.68
CA ASP A 2 24.22 -3.84 -4.60
C ASP A 2 23.13 -4.20 -3.57
N ARG A 3 23.48 -5.06 -2.57
CA ARG A 3 22.52 -5.53 -1.55
C ARG A 3 21.90 -4.38 -0.75
N ASN A 4 22.68 -3.38 -0.39
CA ASN A 4 22.21 -2.26 0.43
C ASN A 4 21.27 -1.35 -0.35
N GLN A 5 21.56 -1.11 -1.63
CA GLN A 5 20.66 -0.38 -2.53
C GLN A 5 19.34 -1.12 -2.71
N LEU A 6 19.37 -2.46 -2.86
CA LEU A 6 18.15 -3.27 -2.98
C LEU A 6 17.35 -3.22 -1.67
N ALA A 7 17.98 -3.37 -0.50
CA ALA A 7 17.30 -3.32 0.79
C ALA A 7 16.49 -2.02 0.97
N LYS A 8 17.02 -0.89 0.52
CA LYS A 8 16.34 0.41 0.58
C LYS A 8 15.12 0.55 -0.35
N MET A 9 14.81 -0.46 -1.13
CA MET A 9 13.62 -0.52 -1.99
C MET A 9 12.57 -1.52 -1.48
N ILE A 10 12.78 -2.08 -0.27
CA ILE A 10 11.93 -3.14 0.28
C ILE A 10 11.16 -2.63 1.49
N ASP A 11 9.84 -2.86 1.45
CA ASP A 11 8.96 -2.83 2.62
C ASP A 11 8.95 -4.25 3.22
N HIS A 12 9.64 -4.45 4.33
CA HIS A 12 9.70 -5.75 5.01
C HIS A 12 8.36 -6.05 5.67
N THR A 13 7.62 -7.03 5.14
CA THR A 13 6.17 -7.09 5.31
C THR A 13 5.73 -8.29 6.15
N LEU A 14 4.83 -8.04 7.12
CA LEU A 14 4.12 -9.05 7.90
C LEU A 14 2.63 -8.67 8.04
N LEU A 15 1.78 -9.30 7.23
CA LEU A 15 0.33 -9.03 7.16
C LEU A 15 -0.52 -10.29 7.40
N LYS A 16 0.08 -11.36 7.92
CA LYS A 16 -0.64 -12.60 8.24
C LYS A 16 -1.62 -12.34 9.38
N PRO A 17 -2.87 -12.87 9.31
CA PRO A 17 -3.87 -12.69 10.36
C PRO A 17 -3.45 -13.23 11.74
N GLU A 18 -2.61 -14.25 11.77
CA GLU A 18 -2.09 -14.88 12.97
C GLU A 18 -0.84 -14.21 13.57
N ALA A 19 -0.34 -13.12 12.96
CA ALA A 19 0.83 -12.40 13.46
C ALA A 19 0.61 -11.90 14.90
N THR A 20 1.66 -12.04 15.71
CA THR A 20 1.67 -11.63 17.13
C THR A 20 2.59 -10.43 17.36
N ASP A 21 2.50 -9.82 18.56
CA ASP A 21 3.40 -8.73 18.97
C ASP A 21 4.87 -9.14 18.86
N SER A 22 5.21 -10.38 19.25
CA SER A 22 6.58 -10.89 19.18
C SER A 22 7.08 -11.02 17.74
N ASP A 23 6.20 -11.37 16.78
CA ASP A 23 6.56 -11.45 15.37
C ASP A 23 6.85 -10.05 14.80
N VAL A 24 6.06 -9.04 15.19
CA VAL A 24 6.27 -7.65 14.78
C VAL A 24 7.58 -7.08 15.36
N ILE A 25 7.89 -7.36 16.61
CA ILE A 25 9.16 -6.93 17.23
C ILE A 25 10.34 -7.59 16.51
N ALA A 26 10.25 -8.88 16.20
CA ALA A 26 11.28 -9.59 15.42
C ALA A 26 11.45 -9.01 14.02
N LEU A 27 10.33 -8.69 13.31
CA LEU A 27 10.35 -8.02 12.01
C LEU A 27 11.09 -6.68 12.06
N CYS A 28 10.84 -5.86 13.07
CA CYS A 28 11.51 -4.56 13.24
C CYS A 28 13.03 -4.73 13.46
N ALA A 29 13.44 -5.71 14.25
CA ALA A 29 14.84 -6.00 14.48
C ALA A 29 15.55 -6.48 13.19
N GLU A 30 14.92 -7.41 12.46
CA GLU A 30 15.43 -7.91 11.18
C GLU A 30 15.51 -6.80 10.12
N ALA A 31 14.50 -5.93 10.03
CA ALA A 31 14.50 -4.78 9.14
C ALA A 31 15.67 -3.81 9.41
N ALA A 32 15.97 -3.59 10.69
CA ALA A 32 17.10 -2.74 11.10
C ALA A 32 18.45 -3.37 10.75
N GLU A 33 18.61 -4.69 10.88
CA GLU A 33 19.80 -5.43 10.49
C GLU A 33 20.00 -5.45 8.98
N LEU A 34 18.94 -5.74 8.22
CA LEU A 34 18.97 -5.77 6.76
C LEU A 34 19.07 -4.38 6.13
N GLY A 35 18.71 -3.34 6.86
CA GLY A 35 18.67 -1.97 6.39
C GLY A 35 17.56 -1.73 5.36
N THR A 36 16.39 -2.37 5.50
CA THR A 36 15.25 -2.15 4.60
C THR A 36 14.72 -0.72 4.70
N PHE A 37 13.90 -0.32 3.73
CA PHE A 37 13.31 1.02 3.74
C PHE A 37 12.26 1.14 4.84
N SER A 38 11.35 0.18 4.92
CA SER A 38 10.28 0.16 5.92
C SER A 38 10.02 -1.25 6.44
N VAL A 39 9.22 -1.31 7.52
CA VAL A 39 8.40 -2.47 7.86
C VAL A 39 6.96 -2.18 7.45
N CYS A 40 6.23 -3.16 6.92
CA CYS A 40 4.81 -3.04 6.61
C CYS A 40 4.01 -4.02 7.46
N VAL A 41 3.12 -3.47 8.31
CA VAL A 41 2.34 -4.23 9.30
C VAL A 41 0.85 -3.92 9.19
N SER A 42 0.01 -4.79 9.77
CA SER A 42 -1.43 -4.53 9.90
C SER A 42 -1.69 -3.28 10.75
N PRO A 43 -2.79 -2.54 10.54
CA PRO A 43 -3.08 -1.28 11.24
C PRO A 43 -3.00 -1.38 12.76
N THR A 44 -3.42 -2.49 13.35
CA THR A 44 -3.38 -2.74 14.80
C THR A 44 -1.97 -2.78 15.39
N PHE A 45 -0.95 -2.99 14.56
CA PHE A 45 0.46 -3.07 14.98
C PHE A 45 1.27 -1.79 14.71
N VAL A 46 0.66 -0.75 14.15
CA VAL A 46 1.40 0.48 13.80
C VAL A 46 2.09 1.10 15.00
N SER A 47 1.39 1.27 16.13
CA SER A 47 1.99 1.83 17.34
C SER A 47 3.12 0.96 17.89
N LEU A 48 2.97 -0.37 17.84
CA LEU A 48 4.02 -1.30 18.27
C LEU A 48 5.25 -1.21 17.35
N ALA A 49 5.04 -1.21 16.04
CA ALA A 49 6.12 -1.08 15.07
C ALA A 49 6.84 0.27 15.23
N ALA A 50 6.09 1.37 15.36
CA ALA A 50 6.65 2.71 15.56
C ALA A 50 7.54 2.82 16.81
N ALA A 51 7.21 2.07 17.87
CA ALA A 51 7.99 2.01 19.10
C ALA A 51 9.26 1.12 18.99
N ASN A 52 9.34 0.23 17.99
CA ASN A 52 10.40 -0.78 17.87
C ASN A 52 11.30 -0.62 16.64
N VAL A 53 10.94 0.18 15.63
CA VAL A 53 11.82 0.45 14.49
C VAL A 53 13.03 1.30 14.91
N SER A 54 14.16 1.06 14.29
CA SER A 54 15.43 1.77 14.54
C SER A 54 16.19 2.00 13.23
N ASN A 55 17.36 2.61 13.31
CA ASN A 55 18.27 2.82 12.17
C ASN A 55 17.62 3.52 10.96
N GLY A 56 16.57 4.34 11.20
CA GLY A 56 15.88 5.09 10.15
C GLY A 56 14.87 4.27 9.33
N VAL A 57 14.57 3.02 9.72
CA VAL A 57 13.51 2.21 9.12
C VAL A 57 12.16 2.91 9.34
N LYS A 58 11.35 3.01 8.29
CA LYS A 58 10.02 3.62 8.32
C LYS A 58 8.95 2.60 8.70
N VAL A 59 7.76 3.09 9.04
CA VAL A 59 6.58 2.25 9.27
C VAL A 59 5.60 2.49 8.13
N ALA A 60 5.31 1.44 7.37
CA ALA A 60 4.21 1.36 6.42
C ALA A 60 3.09 0.50 7.00
N THR A 61 1.88 0.76 6.57
CA THR A 61 0.70 -0.05 6.91
C THR A 61 -0.27 -0.13 5.75
N VAL A 62 -1.36 -0.84 5.92
CA VAL A 62 -2.39 -1.02 4.90
C VAL A 62 -3.72 -0.40 5.34
N CYS A 63 -4.63 -0.12 4.40
CA CYS A 63 -6.01 0.19 4.72
C CYS A 63 -6.99 -0.39 3.69
N GLY A 64 -8.18 -0.77 4.16
CA GLY A 64 -9.16 -1.51 3.37
C GLY A 64 -8.67 -2.89 2.93
N PHE A 65 -7.69 -3.43 3.59
CA PHE A 65 -6.91 -4.59 3.17
C PHE A 65 -7.49 -5.91 3.73
N PRO A 66 -7.41 -7.04 2.97
CA PRO A 66 -6.93 -7.12 1.59
C PRO A 66 -8.03 -6.92 0.53
N SER A 67 -9.30 -6.90 0.93
CA SER A 67 -10.45 -7.03 0.01
C SER A 67 -10.79 -5.74 -0.77
N GLY A 68 -10.40 -4.57 -0.28
CA GLY A 68 -10.81 -3.28 -0.84
C GLY A 68 -12.29 -2.94 -0.67
N LYS A 69 -13.09 -3.76 0.04
CA LYS A 69 -14.57 -3.66 0.10
C LYS A 69 -15.12 -2.81 1.24
N HIS A 70 -14.28 -2.11 1.96
CA HIS A 70 -14.73 -1.15 2.97
C HIS A 70 -15.18 0.16 2.29
N GLU A 71 -16.18 0.83 2.87
CA GLU A 71 -16.58 2.16 2.43
C GLU A 71 -15.40 3.15 2.48
N ALA A 72 -15.37 4.12 1.55
CA ALA A 72 -14.30 5.09 1.43
C ALA A 72 -14.02 5.85 2.73
N GLU A 73 -15.06 6.21 3.48
CA GLU A 73 -14.96 6.88 4.78
C GLU A 73 -14.29 6.00 5.85
N ILE A 74 -14.53 4.68 5.80
CA ILE A 74 -13.91 3.73 6.73
C ILE A 74 -12.43 3.58 6.41
N LYS A 75 -12.07 3.43 5.11
CA LYS A 75 -10.67 3.42 4.66
C LYS A 75 -9.94 4.70 5.09
N ALA A 76 -10.56 5.86 4.88
CA ALA A 76 -10.00 7.14 5.28
C ALA A 76 -9.80 7.25 6.81
N SER A 77 -10.75 6.74 7.60
CA SER A 77 -10.66 6.74 9.06
C SER A 77 -9.55 5.80 9.57
N GLU A 78 -9.43 4.60 8.98
CA GLU A 78 -8.36 3.64 9.29
C GLU A 78 -6.97 4.22 8.95
N ALA A 79 -6.83 4.82 7.76
CA ALA A 79 -5.60 5.47 7.33
C ALA A 79 -5.21 6.64 8.24
N LYS A 80 -6.17 7.51 8.60
CA LYS A 80 -5.95 8.63 9.52
C LYS A 80 -5.47 8.17 10.89
N LEU A 81 -6.11 7.13 11.44
CA LEU A 81 -5.71 6.55 12.73
C LEU A 81 -4.27 6.02 12.65
N SER A 82 -3.95 5.26 11.60
CA SER A 82 -2.62 4.70 11.39
C SER A 82 -1.54 5.79 11.29
N VAL A 83 -1.79 6.87 10.56
CA VAL A 83 -0.86 8.02 10.49
C VAL A 83 -0.68 8.65 11.87
N SER A 84 -1.76 8.84 12.64
CA SER A 84 -1.67 9.38 14.00
C SER A 84 -0.90 8.48 14.98
N GLN A 85 -0.81 7.19 14.68
CA GLN A 85 -0.07 6.19 15.44
C GLN A 85 1.39 6.03 15.00
N GLY A 86 1.82 6.76 13.97
CA GLY A 86 3.22 6.78 13.53
C GLY A 86 3.49 6.10 12.18
N ALA A 87 2.48 5.76 11.39
CA ALA A 87 2.69 5.31 10.03
C ALA A 87 3.23 6.46 9.15
N HIS A 88 4.30 6.18 8.41
CA HIS A 88 4.89 7.08 7.42
C HIS A 88 4.30 6.85 6.02
N GLU A 89 3.77 5.67 5.78
CA GLU A 89 3.20 5.22 4.52
C GLU A 89 1.93 4.41 4.75
N VAL A 90 0.95 4.58 3.88
CA VAL A 90 -0.30 3.81 3.87
C VAL A 90 -0.54 3.23 2.49
N ASP A 91 -0.71 1.90 2.42
CA ASP A 91 -1.00 1.15 1.20
C ASP A 91 -2.50 0.81 1.19
N MET A 92 -3.31 1.61 0.51
CA MET A 92 -4.75 1.35 0.40
C MET A 92 -5.09 0.38 -0.73
N VAL A 93 -6.11 -0.44 -0.53
CA VAL A 93 -6.67 -1.28 -1.60
C VAL A 93 -7.91 -0.60 -2.18
N ILE A 94 -7.96 -0.48 -3.53
CA ILE A 94 -9.16 0.02 -4.23
C ILE A 94 -10.34 -0.95 -4.08
N ASP A 95 -11.57 -0.48 -4.32
CA ASP A 95 -12.69 -1.39 -4.61
C ASP A 95 -12.50 -1.98 -6.03
N VAL A 96 -11.91 -3.18 -6.07
CA VAL A 96 -11.62 -3.89 -7.34
C VAL A 96 -12.90 -4.13 -8.16
N GLY A 97 -14.03 -4.39 -7.51
CA GLY A 97 -15.31 -4.58 -8.20
C GLY A 97 -15.76 -3.31 -8.91
N ARG A 98 -15.54 -2.13 -8.33
CA ARG A 98 -15.82 -0.84 -8.99
C ARG A 98 -14.92 -0.62 -10.20
N ALA A 99 -13.64 -0.96 -10.09
CA ALA A 99 -12.71 -0.90 -11.22
C ALA A 99 -13.14 -1.83 -12.36
N ILE A 100 -13.57 -3.07 -12.07
CA ILE A 100 -14.08 -4.03 -13.05
C ILE A 100 -15.35 -3.50 -13.75
N MET A 101 -16.24 -2.83 -13.01
CA MET A 101 -17.45 -2.22 -13.58
C MET A 101 -17.18 -0.92 -14.33
N GLY A 102 -15.97 -0.37 -14.27
CA GLY A 102 -15.62 0.91 -14.89
C GLY A 102 -16.15 2.14 -14.13
N ASP A 103 -16.45 2.00 -12.85
CA ASP A 103 -16.90 3.11 -11.98
C ASP A 103 -15.69 3.96 -11.52
N TRP A 104 -15.12 4.67 -12.48
CA TRP A 104 -13.87 5.41 -12.30
C TRP A 104 -14.01 6.63 -11.40
N ASP A 105 -15.19 7.23 -11.36
CA ASP A 105 -15.46 8.40 -10.51
C ASP A 105 -15.52 7.99 -9.04
N TYR A 106 -16.11 6.82 -8.74
CA TYR A 106 -16.06 6.24 -7.41
C TYR A 106 -14.62 5.95 -6.97
N LEU A 107 -13.82 5.31 -7.85
CA LEU A 107 -12.44 4.96 -7.55
C LEU A 107 -11.60 6.22 -7.23
N GLU A 108 -11.73 7.28 -8.04
CA GLU A 108 -11.03 8.55 -7.80
C GLU A 108 -11.49 9.19 -6.48
N ALA A 109 -12.78 9.16 -6.19
CA ALA A 109 -13.33 9.71 -4.95
C ALA A 109 -12.84 8.97 -3.71
N GLU A 110 -12.79 7.62 -3.73
CA GLU A 110 -12.28 6.84 -2.58
C GLU A 110 -10.79 7.09 -2.33
N VAL A 111 -9.97 7.14 -3.39
CA VAL A 111 -8.53 7.46 -3.25
C VAL A 111 -8.34 8.88 -2.72
N SER A 112 -9.09 9.86 -3.24
CA SER A 112 -9.07 11.24 -2.76
C SER A 112 -9.45 11.36 -1.29
N ALA A 113 -10.44 10.58 -0.82
CA ALA A 113 -10.84 10.57 0.59
C ALA A 113 -9.71 10.08 1.49
N VAL A 114 -9.04 8.99 1.10
CA VAL A 114 -7.87 8.47 1.84
C VAL A 114 -6.70 9.42 1.74
N ARG A 115 -6.41 10.01 0.57
CA ARG A 115 -5.34 11.02 0.41
C ARG A 115 -5.50 12.19 1.37
N LYS A 116 -6.71 12.72 1.51
CA LYS A 116 -7.00 13.80 2.46
C LYS A 116 -6.75 13.39 3.91
N ALA A 117 -7.05 12.14 4.23
CA ALA A 117 -6.88 11.60 5.58
C ALA A 117 -5.42 11.28 5.94
N THR A 118 -4.54 11.07 4.94
CA THR A 118 -3.12 10.72 5.10
C THR A 118 -2.18 11.90 4.85
N SER A 119 -2.64 13.13 5.08
CA SER A 119 -1.79 14.32 4.92
C SER A 119 -0.49 14.18 5.72
N GLY A 120 0.66 14.34 5.04
CA GLY A 120 1.99 14.18 5.64
C GLY A 120 2.57 12.77 5.59
N ALA A 121 1.82 11.75 5.15
CA ALA A 121 2.31 10.40 4.89
C ALA A 121 2.24 10.07 3.39
N LEU A 122 3.03 9.12 2.93
CA LEU A 122 2.95 8.60 1.56
C LEU A 122 1.69 7.72 1.41
N LEU A 123 1.00 7.87 0.29
CA LEU A 123 -0.13 7.03 -0.10
C LEU A 123 0.24 6.16 -1.30
N LYS A 124 0.27 4.84 -1.12
CA LYS A 124 0.38 3.88 -2.21
C LYS A 124 -0.99 3.25 -2.44
N VAL A 125 -1.37 3.05 -3.69
CA VAL A 125 -2.69 2.51 -4.07
C VAL A 125 -2.54 1.16 -4.73
N ILE A 126 -3.02 0.11 -4.06
CA ILE A 126 -3.01 -1.27 -4.54
C ILE A 126 -4.19 -1.47 -5.49
N LEU A 127 -3.89 -1.79 -6.74
CA LEU A 127 -4.87 -1.96 -7.82
C LEU A 127 -5.42 -3.39 -7.91
N GLU A 128 -4.71 -4.39 -7.38
CA GLU A 128 -4.99 -5.83 -7.55
C GLU A 128 -5.01 -6.23 -9.02
N THR A 129 -3.92 -5.96 -9.71
CA THR A 129 -3.80 -6.04 -11.18
C THR A 129 -4.11 -7.42 -11.76
N ALA A 130 -3.92 -8.51 -11.00
CA ALA A 130 -4.26 -9.85 -11.45
C ALA A 130 -5.77 -10.07 -11.68
N ALA A 131 -6.63 -9.19 -11.14
CA ALA A 131 -8.08 -9.21 -11.33
C ALA A 131 -8.56 -8.24 -12.43
N LEU A 132 -7.65 -7.48 -13.06
CA LEU A 132 -7.99 -6.41 -14.00
C LEU A 132 -7.44 -6.69 -15.41
N THR A 133 -8.11 -6.14 -16.42
CA THR A 133 -7.58 -6.07 -17.80
C THR A 133 -6.52 -4.97 -17.91
N ASP A 134 -5.72 -4.99 -18.99
CA ASP A 134 -4.70 -3.97 -19.26
C ASP A 134 -5.29 -2.56 -19.31
N GLU A 135 -6.44 -2.41 -19.95
CA GLU A 135 -7.15 -1.14 -20.03
C GLU A 135 -7.63 -0.66 -18.66
N GLN A 136 -8.13 -1.59 -17.84
CA GLN A 136 -8.57 -1.26 -16.47
C GLN A 136 -7.38 -0.87 -15.58
N ILE A 137 -6.22 -1.52 -15.71
CA ILE A 137 -5.00 -1.14 -15.00
C ILE A 137 -4.60 0.29 -15.36
N ALA A 138 -4.52 0.61 -16.66
CA ALA A 138 -4.17 1.95 -17.12
C ALA A 138 -5.16 3.02 -16.62
N LYS A 139 -6.47 2.74 -16.69
CA LYS A 139 -7.51 3.65 -16.18
C LYS A 139 -7.41 3.86 -14.67
N ALA A 140 -7.22 2.80 -13.90
CA ALA A 140 -7.05 2.89 -12.46
C ALA A 140 -5.81 3.75 -12.09
N CYS A 141 -4.68 3.55 -12.78
CA CYS A 141 -3.48 4.38 -12.61
C CYS A 141 -3.76 5.87 -12.82
N GLN A 142 -4.47 6.22 -13.90
CA GLN A 142 -4.84 7.62 -14.20
C GLN A 142 -5.70 8.23 -13.10
N ARG A 143 -6.65 7.46 -12.55
CA ARG A 143 -7.52 7.93 -11.45
C ARG A 143 -6.76 8.07 -10.14
N CYS A 144 -5.82 7.17 -9.85
CA CYS A 144 -4.94 7.31 -8.69
C CYS A 144 -4.05 8.56 -8.78
N GLU A 145 -3.49 8.84 -9.95
CA GLU A 145 -2.72 10.05 -10.22
C GLU A 145 -3.58 11.31 -9.98
N SER A 146 -4.78 11.36 -10.59
CA SER A 146 -5.72 12.50 -10.43
C SER A 146 -6.11 12.72 -8.97
N ALA A 147 -6.25 11.64 -8.20
CA ALA A 147 -6.60 11.68 -6.78
C ALA A 147 -5.44 12.05 -5.84
N GLY A 148 -4.21 12.18 -6.37
CA GLY A 148 -3.01 12.57 -5.62
C GLY A 148 -2.33 11.45 -4.86
N ALA A 149 -2.43 10.19 -5.33
CA ALA A 149 -1.58 9.11 -4.85
C ALA A 149 -0.11 9.43 -5.10
N ASP A 150 0.79 8.92 -4.26
CA ASP A 150 2.24 9.03 -4.45
C ASP A 150 2.78 7.84 -5.26
N PHE A 151 2.13 6.66 -5.14
CA PHE A 151 2.49 5.43 -5.86
C PHE A 151 1.26 4.62 -6.22
N VAL A 152 1.38 3.82 -7.28
CA VAL A 152 0.49 2.69 -7.56
C VAL A 152 1.23 1.38 -7.31
N LYS A 153 0.52 0.39 -6.76
CA LYS A 153 1.07 -0.91 -6.36
C LYS A 153 0.26 -2.04 -7.01
N THR A 154 0.92 -3.11 -7.40
CA THR A 154 0.28 -4.17 -8.20
C THR A 154 -0.76 -4.96 -7.43
N ALA A 155 -0.42 -5.50 -6.27
CA ALA A 155 -1.20 -6.56 -5.65
C ALA A 155 -1.11 -6.57 -4.13
N THR A 156 -2.13 -7.15 -3.49
CA THR A 156 -2.14 -7.43 -2.05
C THR A 156 -1.27 -8.62 -1.67
N GLY A 157 -1.07 -9.58 -2.59
CA GLY A 157 -0.48 -10.88 -2.32
C GLY A 157 -1.48 -11.90 -1.74
N PHE A 158 -2.76 -11.53 -1.54
CA PHE A 158 -3.81 -12.37 -0.96
C PHE A 158 -4.87 -12.80 -1.97
N HIS A 159 -4.85 -12.26 -3.20
CA HIS A 159 -5.87 -12.58 -4.20
C HIS A 159 -5.56 -13.90 -4.92
N PRO A 160 -6.56 -14.79 -5.09
CA PRO A 160 -6.34 -16.12 -5.70
C PRO A 160 -5.95 -16.07 -7.19
N ALA A 161 -6.22 -14.98 -7.88
CA ALA A 161 -5.82 -14.81 -9.30
C ALA A 161 -4.31 -14.59 -9.49
N GLY A 162 -3.56 -14.35 -8.41
CA GLY A 162 -2.11 -14.15 -8.45
C GLY A 162 -1.65 -12.84 -7.82
N GLY A 163 -0.35 -12.57 -7.95
CA GLY A 163 0.31 -11.39 -7.40
C GLY A 163 0.85 -10.44 -8.47
N ALA A 164 1.98 -9.82 -8.16
CA ALA A 164 2.68 -8.92 -9.08
C ALA A 164 3.22 -9.65 -10.31
N ASP A 165 3.08 -9.05 -11.48
CA ASP A 165 3.70 -9.52 -12.70
C ASP A 165 4.36 -8.37 -13.51
N VAL A 166 5.33 -8.73 -14.35
CA VAL A 166 6.12 -7.75 -15.12
C VAL A 166 5.25 -7.00 -16.13
N ARG A 167 4.22 -7.65 -16.70
CA ARG A 167 3.28 -7.04 -17.64
C ARG A 167 2.53 -5.89 -16.98
N ALA A 168 1.95 -6.13 -15.81
CA ALA A 168 1.22 -5.10 -15.06
C ALA A 168 2.14 -3.93 -14.69
N ILE A 169 3.35 -4.19 -14.20
CA ILE A 169 4.33 -3.14 -13.87
C ILE A 169 4.65 -2.30 -15.09
N LYS A 170 4.83 -2.92 -16.29
CA LYS A 170 5.09 -2.19 -17.52
C LYS A 170 3.94 -1.25 -17.89
N ILE A 171 2.69 -1.72 -17.83
CA ILE A 171 1.51 -0.90 -18.10
C ILE A 171 1.41 0.27 -17.13
N MET A 172 1.60 0.02 -15.84
CA MET A 172 1.59 1.04 -14.79
C MET A 172 2.67 2.10 -15.06
N HIS A 173 3.90 1.67 -15.33
CA HIS A 173 5.01 2.57 -15.63
C HIS A 173 4.78 3.38 -16.92
N GLU A 174 4.30 2.76 -18.01
CA GLU A 174 3.96 3.46 -19.26
C GLU A 174 2.85 4.49 -19.06
N THR A 175 1.95 4.28 -18.08
CA THR A 175 0.82 5.17 -17.82
C THR A 175 1.20 6.35 -16.92
N VAL A 176 1.92 6.13 -15.82
CA VAL A 176 2.17 7.13 -14.78
C VAL A 176 3.62 7.21 -14.29
N GLY A 177 4.53 6.40 -14.81
CA GLY A 177 5.87 6.19 -14.27
C GLY A 177 6.81 7.40 -14.18
N SER A 178 6.43 8.56 -14.74
CA SER A 178 7.15 9.82 -14.54
C SER A 178 6.48 10.76 -13.54
N LYS A 179 5.35 10.35 -12.96
CA LYS A 179 4.48 11.18 -12.13
C LYS A 179 4.18 10.54 -10.77
N LEU A 180 4.18 9.20 -10.72
CA LEU A 180 4.02 8.40 -9.50
C LEU A 180 5.21 7.46 -9.29
#